data_34d8c0d0efaced60562ec599ed4958bd
#
_entry.id   34d8c0d0efaced60562ec599ed4958bd
#
_cell.length_a   1.000
_cell.length_b   1.000
_cell.length_c   1.000
_cell.angle_alpha   90.00
_cell.angle_beta   90.00
_cell.angle_gamma   90.00
#
_symmetry.space_group_name_H-M   'P 1'
#
loop_
_entity.id
_entity.type
_entity.pdbx_description
1 polymer ?
#
loop_
_entity_poly.entity_id
_entity_poly.type
_entity_poly.pdbx_seq_one_letter_code
_entity_poly.pdbx_strand_id
1 'polypeptide(L)'
;MPDARRVLVASSFAIAMIACMGSAISACITARERQAYEVYALRTQVLVGAQSCRMTDRFNVFATKFTRELTTEGRELRAHYLKAYGKGGDKALDDFVTRIANASFVEGSSHDLCAATTAIFDDVMALPEGQLAAYSSEHTSRALPAMDVCRATKVAVIKPH
;
A
#
# COMPACT_ATOMS: atom_id res chain seq x y z
N MET A 1 -40.24 -55.34 -46.51
CA MET A 1 -40.36 -55.87 -45.16
C MET A 1 -38.98 -56.37 -44.78
N PRO A 2 -38.18 -55.81 -44.01
CA PRO A 2 -38.27 -55.64 -42.56
C PRO A 2 -37.57 -54.36 -42.02
N ASP A 3 -38.03 -53.99 -40.89
CA ASP A 3 -37.54 -53.23 -39.75
C ASP A 3 -36.15 -52.58 -39.74
N ALA A 4 -36.18 -51.28 -39.76
CA ALA A 4 -35.07 -50.36 -39.37
C ALA A 4 -35.12 -50.15 -37.87
N ARG A 5 -34.33 -50.88 -37.09
CA ARG A 5 -34.08 -50.52 -35.66
C ARG A 5 -33.17 -49.31 -35.57
N ARG A 6 -33.73 -48.17 -35.20
CA ARG A 6 -33.00 -46.98 -34.80
C ARG A 6 -32.37 -47.18 -33.42
N VAL A 7 -31.05 -47.30 -33.38
CA VAL A 7 -30.27 -47.27 -32.17
C VAL A 7 -30.03 -45.78 -31.83
N LEU A 8 -30.71 -45.26 -30.82
CA LEU A 8 -30.43 -43.97 -30.23
C LEU A 8 -29.26 -44.11 -29.27
N VAL A 9 -28.08 -43.66 -29.70
CA VAL A 9 -26.93 -43.50 -28.82
C VAL A 9 -27.10 -42.18 -28.08
N ALA A 10 -27.53 -42.27 -26.83
CA ALA A 10 -27.55 -41.11 -25.94
C ALA A 10 -26.15 -40.83 -25.45
N SER A 11 -25.45 -39.87 -26.09
CA SER A 11 -24.19 -39.32 -25.61
C SER A 11 -24.45 -38.37 -24.44
N SER A 12 -24.26 -38.89 -23.23
CA SER A 12 -24.27 -38.05 -22.02
C SER A 12 -22.98 -37.26 -21.96
N PHE A 13 -23.00 -36.00 -22.40
CA PHE A 13 -21.95 -35.03 -22.14
C PHE A 13 -22.05 -34.59 -20.67
N ALA A 14 -21.23 -35.19 -19.82
CA ALA A 14 -21.01 -34.71 -18.48
C ALA A 14 -20.09 -33.48 -18.58
N ILE A 15 -20.68 -32.28 -18.54
CA ILE A 15 -19.95 -31.01 -18.41
C ILE A 15 -19.49 -30.94 -16.96
N ALA A 16 -18.23 -31.29 -16.73
CA ALA A 16 -17.54 -31.02 -15.47
C ALA A 16 -17.36 -29.50 -15.35
N MET A 17 -18.28 -28.83 -14.63
CA MET A 17 -18.05 -27.45 -14.17
C MET A 17 -16.90 -27.49 -13.16
N ILE A 18 -15.69 -27.23 -13.64
CA ILE A 18 -14.57 -26.85 -12.79
C ILE A 18 -14.92 -25.45 -12.27
N ALA A 19 -15.51 -25.41 -11.07
CA ALA A 19 -15.61 -24.17 -10.30
C ALA A 19 -14.19 -23.70 -10.02
N CYS A 20 -13.68 -22.76 -10.82
CA CYS A 20 -12.56 -21.93 -10.44
C CYS A 20 -12.98 -21.19 -9.17
N MET A 21 -12.71 -21.79 -8.00
CA MET A 21 -12.63 -21.07 -6.74
C MET A 21 -11.47 -20.09 -6.88
N GLY A 22 -11.70 -18.97 -7.57
CA GLY A 22 -10.87 -17.81 -7.48
C GLY A 22 -10.89 -17.45 -6.00
N SER A 23 -9.85 -17.84 -5.27
CA SER A 23 -9.59 -17.30 -3.95
C SER A 23 -9.61 -15.78 -4.15
N ALA A 24 -10.70 -15.12 -3.73
CA ALA A 24 -10.69 -13.70 -3.50
C ALA A 24 -9.57 -13.51 -2.47
N ILE A 25 -8.37 -13.18 -2.95
CA ILE A 25 -7.28 -12.74 -2.10
C ILE A 25 -7.85 -11.50 -1.45
N SER A 26 -8.34 -11.68 -0.24
CA SER A 26 -8.75 -10.58 0.61
C SER A 26 -7.55 -9.65 0.64
N ALA A 27 -7.67 -8.49 0.00
CA ALA A 27 -6.57 -7.58 -0.21
C ALA A 27 -6.22 -6.83 1.09
N CYS A 28 -6.12 -7.58 2.19
CA CYS A 28 -5.65 -7.04 3.44
C CYS A 28 -4.12 -6.91 3.39
N ILE A 29 -3.61 -5.87 4.00
CA ILE A 29 -2.18 -5.63 4.15
C ILE A 29 -1.71 -6.07 5.53
N THR A 30 -0.48 -6.51 5.64
CA THR A 30 0.15 -6.77 6.93
C THR A 30 0.42 -5.46 7.67
N ALA A 31 0.60 -5.52 9.00
CA ALA A 31 0.99 -4.34 9.77
C ALA A 31 2.33 -3.74 9.27
N ARG A 32 3.24 -4.59 8.80
CA ARG A 32 4.53 -4.16 8.24
C ARG A 32 4.37 -3.41 6.91
N GLU A 33 3.55 -3.94 6.01
CA GLU A 33 3.22 -3.26 4.75
C GLU A 33 2.51 -1.93 5.02
N ARG A 34 1.56 -1.89 5.96
CA ARG A 34 0.89 -0.66 6.36
C ARG A 34 1.88 0.41 6.82
N GLN A 35 2.84 0.05 7.67
CA GLN A 35 3.90 0.96 8.11
C GLN A 35 4.67 1.53 6.91
N ALA A 36 5.01 0.69 5.93
CA ALA A 36 5.70 1.15 4.72
C ALA A 36 4.85 2.16 3.92
N TYR A 37 3.54 1.94 3.81
CA TYR A 37 2.62 2.90 3.20
C TYR A 37 2.61 4.24 3.93
N GLU A 38 2.52 4.22 5.26
CA GLU A 38 2.44 5.42 6.10
C GLU A 38 3.73 6.26 6.01
N VAL A 39 4.90 5.63 6.14
CA VAL A 39 6.18 6.33 6.01
C VAL A 39 6.38 6.90 4.60
N TYR A 40 5.98 6.15 3.58
CA TYR A 40 6.13 6.62 2.20
C TYR A 40 5.15 7.77 1.89
N ALA A 41 3.94 7.73 2.44
CA ALA A 41 2.98 8.82 2.35
C ALA A 41 3.51 10.09 3.01
N LEU A 42 4.04 9.99 4.24
CA LEU A 42 4.67 11.12 4.92
C LEU A 42 5.81 11.72 4.08
N ARG A 43 6.73 10.87 3.59
CA ARG A 43 7.82 11.32 2.72
C ARG A 43 7.30 12.10 1.50
N THR A 44 6.23 11.58 0.86
CA THR A 44 5.64 12.22 -0.32
C THR A 44 5.00 13.56 0.03
N GLN A 45 4.25 13.64 1.11
CA GLN A 45 3.65 14.89 1.60
C GLN A 45 4.72 15.96 1.90
N VAL A 46 5.77 15.57 2.62
CA VAL A 46 6.87 16.47 2.98
C VAL A 46 7.63 16.94 1.74
N LEU A 47 7.85 16.05 0.75
CA LEU A 47 8.48 16.41 -0.53
C LEU A 47 7.65 17.42 -1.31
N VAL A 48 6.35 17.15 -1.45
CA VAL A 48 5.41 18.04 -2.16
C VAL A 48 5.35 19.41 -1.49
N GLY A 49 5.20 19.44 -0.16
CA GLY A 49 5.21 20.69 0.61
C GLY A 49 6.54 21.44 0.47
N ALA A 50 7.67 20.73 0.56
CA ALA A 50 8.99 21.34 0.40
C ALA A 50 9.18 21.98 -0.97
N GLN A 51 8.73 21.32 -2.04
CA GLN A 51 8.81 21.88 -3.40
C GLN A 51 7.89 23.10 -3.55
N SER A 52 6.66 23.02 -3.05
CA SER A 52 5.68 24.09 -3.15
C SER A 52 6.07 25.32 -2.32
N CYS A 53 6.73 25.11 -1.17
CA CYS A 53 7.07 26.14 -0.20
C CYS A 53 8.55 26.57 -0.23
N ARG A 54 9.32 26.15 -1.23
CA ARG A 54 10.77 26.44 -1.38
C ARG A 54 11.61 25.98 -0.19
N MET A 55 11.26 24.85 0.42
CA MET A 55 11.93 24.24 1.56
C MET A 55 12.78 23.02 1.18
N THR A 56 13.32 22.97 -0.04
CA THR A 56 14.06 21.81 -0.55
C THR A 56 15.25 21.43 0.33
N ASP A 57 15.94 22.42 0.90
CA ASP A 57 17.07 22.16 1.80
C ASP A 57 16.62 21.45 3.08
N ARG A 58 15.46 21.80 3.64
CA ARG A 58 14.89 21.09 4.80
C ARG A 58 14.53 19.67 4.45
N PHE A 59 13.99 19.43 3.26
CA PHE A 59 13.73 18.07 2.78
C PHE A 59 15.01 17.24 2.64
N ASN A 60 16.09 17.82 2.12
CA ASN A 60 17.38 17.13 2.00
C ASN A 60 17.94 16.73 3.37
N VAL A 61 17.84 17.61 4.37
CA VAL A 61 18.26 17.30 5.75
C VAL A 61 17.39 16.17 6.32
N PHE A 62 16.08 16.23 6.17
CA PHE A 62 15.15 15.17 6.57
C PHE A 62 15.48 13.83 5.90
N ALA A 63 15.65 13.81 4.58
CA ALA A 63 15.95 12.60 3.82
C ALA A 63 17.30 11.99 4.24
N THR A 64 18.30 12.83 4.56
CA THR A 64 19.60 12.39 5.07
C THR A 64 19.48 11.78 6.46
N LYS A 65 18.80 12.47 7.39
CA LYS A 65 18.59 12.00 8.76
C LYS A 65 17.91 10.63 8.80
N PHE A 66 16.87 10.44 8.01
CA PHE A 66 16.06 9.23 8.00
C PHE A 66 16.36 8.27 6.85
N THR A 67 17.53 8.39 6.20
CA THR A 67 17.90 7.59 5.01
C THR A 67 17.65 6.10 5.21
N ARG A 68 18.04 5.53 6.35
CA ARG A 68 17.88 4.10 6.64
C ARG A 68 16.42 3.69 6.70
N GLU A 69 15.60 4.46 7.42
CA GLU A 69 14.17 4.18 7.56
C GLU A 69 13.47 4.34 6.22
N LEU A 70 13.65 5.47 5.55
CA LEU A 70 13.05 5.74 4.24
C LEU A 70 13.41 4.68 3.18
N THR A 71 14.68 4.24 3.16
CA THR A 71 15.13 3.20 2.22
C THR A 71 14.51 1.84 2.56
N THR A 72 14.41 1.50 3.84
CA THR A 72 13.83 0.23 4.28
C THR A 72 12.34 0.17 3.94
N GLU A 73 11.59 1.21 4.27
CA GLU A 73 10.15 1.27 4.02
C GLU A 73 9.84 1.38 2.52
N GLY A 74 10.66 2.12 1.76
CA GLY A 74 10.51 2.18 0.30
C GLY A 74 10.73 0.83 -0.38
N ARG A 75 11.69 0.02 0.09
CA ARG A 75 11.89 -1.35 -0.43
C ARG A 75 10.74 -2.28 -0.08
N GLU A 76 10.23 -2.21 1.14
CA GLU A 76 9.08 -3.00 1.59
C GLU A 76 7.84 -2.68 0.75
N LEU A 77 7.55 -1.40 0.57
CA LEU A 77 6.43 -0.94 -0.25
C LEU A 77 6.55 -1.42 -1.70
N ARG A 78 7.73 -1.28 -2.31
CA ARG A 78 7.97 -1.75 -3.66
C ARG A 78 7.82 -3.27 -3.77
N ALA A 79 8.31 -4.04 -2.79
CA ALA A 79 8.16 -5.50 -2.75
C ALA A 79 6.69 -5.91 -2.68
N HIS A 80 5.88 -5.20 -1.88
CA HIS A 80 4.43 -5.40 -1.83
C HIS A 80 3.78 -5.22 -3.22
N TYR A 81 4.08 -4.12 -3.90
CA TYR A 81 3.51 -3.85 -5.23
C TYR A 81 3.97 -4.87 -6.28
N LEU A 82 5.23 -5.28 -6.28
CA LEU A 82 5.72 -6.31 -7.19
C LEU A 82 5.06 -7.66 -6.93
N LYS A 83 4.83 -8.02 -5.68
CA LYS A 83 4.10 -9.23 -5.30
C LYS A 83 2.63 -9.20 -5.73
N ALA A 84 1.96 -8.06 -5.56
CA ALA A 84 0.55 -7.90 -5.88
C ALA A 84 0.27 -7.79 -7.39
N TYR A 85 1.12 -7.09 -8.13
CA TYR A 85 0.88 -6.70 -9.52
C TYR A 85 1.91 -7.25 -10.53
N GLY A 86 2.91 -8.02 -10.06
CA GLY A 86 3.95 -8.59 -10.94
C GLY A 86 4.68 -7.50 -11.74
N LYS A 87 4.77 -7.66 -13.05
CA LYS A 87 5.43 -6.69 -13.94
C LYS A 87 4.80 -5.29 -13.93
N GLY A 88 3.55 -5.14 -13.49
CA GLY A 88 2.86 -3.86 -13.33
C GLY A 88 3.12 -3.18 -12.00
N GLY A 89 3.89 -3.80 -11.09
CA GLY A 89 4.09 -3.33 -9.72
C GLY A 89 4.71 -1.93 -9.63
N ASP A 90 5.74 -1.64 -10.41
CA ASP A 90 6.37 -0.33 -10.39
C ASP A 90 5.38 0.76 -10.84
N LYS A 91 4.60 0.51 -11.91
CA LYS A 91 3.55 1.44 -12.34
C LYS A 91 2.48 1.64 -11.27
N ALA A 92 2.03 0.57 -10.62
CA ALA A 92 1.03 0.66 -9.56
C ALA A 92 1.54 1.45 -8.34
N LEU A 93 2.83 1.34 -8.02
CA LEU A 93 3.49 2.16 -7.00
C LEU A 93 3.54 3.64 -7.42
N ASP A 94 3.90 3.94 -8.66
CA ASP A 94 3.92 5.31 -9.20
C ASP A 94 2.52 5.94 -9.17
N ASP A 95 1.48 5.18 -9.54
CA ASP A 95 0.08 5.62 -9.46
C ASP A 95 -0.33 5.91 -7.99
N PHE A 96 0.14 5.11 -7.03
CA PHE A 96 -0.07 5.38 -5.61
C PHE A 96 0.62 6.68 -5.16
N VAL A 97 1.89 6.87 -5.49
CA VAL A 97 2.65 8.08 -5.14
C VAL A 97 1.98 9.33 -5.72
N THR A 98 1.52 9.25 -6.96
CA THR A 98 0.80 10.34 -7.63
C THR A 98 -0.49 10.69 -6.88
N ARG A 99 -1.26 9.69 -6.42
CA ARG A 99 -2.48 9.94 -5.64
C ARG A 99 -2.18 10.64 -4.32
N ILE A 100 -1.14 10.21 -3.59
CA ILE A 100 -0.73 10.87 -2.33
C ILE A 100 -0.26 12.31 -2.59
N ALA A 101 0.54 12.51 -3.63
CA ALA A 101 1.00 13.85 -4.00
C ALA A 101 -0.18 14.78 -4.29
N ASN A 102 -1.16 14.32 -5.09
CA ASN A 102 -2.34 15.10 -5.42
C ASN A 102 -3.21 15.38 -4.18
N ALA A 103 -3.40 14.38 -3.30
CA ALA A 103 -4.16 14.56 -2.07
C ALA A 103 -3.54 15.64 -1.16
N SER A 104 -2.22 15.78 -1.17
CA SER A 104 -1.50 16.79 -0.39
C SER A 104 -1.79 18.23 -0.84
N PHE A 105 -2.29 18.44 -2.06
CA PHE A 105 -2.64 19.76 -2.58
C PHE A 105 -4.10 20.16 -2.35
N VAL A 106 -5.00 19.23 -2.02
CA VAL A 106 -6.44 19.48 -2.01
C VAL A 106 -6.92 20.12 -0.69
N GLU A 107 -6.15 20.02 0.38
CA GLU A 107 -6.55 20.48 1.71
C GLU A 107 -5.97 21.87 2.03
N GLY A 108 -6.54 22.94 1.45
CA GLY A 108 -6.28 24.30 1.92
C GLY A 108 -5.63 25.27 0.91
N SER A 109 -5.42 26.50 1.35
CA SER A 109 -4.68 27.51 0.60
C SER A 109 -3.18 27.18 0.54
N SER A 110 -2.44 27.76 -0.39
CA SER A 110 -0.97 27.61 -0.46
C SER A 110 -0.28 28.07 0.84
N HIS A 111 -0.86 29.02 1.55
CA HIS A 111 -0.36 29.49 2.84
C HIS A 111 -0.54 28.40 3.92
N ASP A 112 -1.69 27.75 3.96
CA ASP A 112 -1.97 26.67 4.92
C ASP A 112 -1.07 25.47 4.67
N LEU A 113 -0.81 25.12 3.40
CA LEU A 113 0.14 24.06 3.03
C LEU A 113 1.55 24.34 3.56
N CYS A 114 2.04 25.57 3.40
CA CYS A 114 3.40 25.90 3.84
C CYS A 114 3.51 25.96 5.37
N ALA A 115 2.50 26.44 6.06
CA ALA A 115 2.46 26.41 7.53
C ALA A 115 2.43 24.96 8.05
N ALA A 116 1.57 24.11 7.49
CA ALA A 116 1.50 22.68 7.82
C ALA A 116 2.83 21.95 7.50
N THR A 117 3.43 22.22 6.35
CA THR A 117 4.73 21.65 5.97
C THR A 117 5.83 22.06 6.94
N THR A 118 5.83 23.32 7.37
CA THR A 118 6.81 23.82 8.37
C THR A 118 6.65 23.06 9.68
N ALA A 119 5.42 22.94 10.19
CA ALA A 119 5.14 22.21 11.43
C ALA A 119 5.59 20.74 11.35
N ILE A 120 5.27 20.05 10.25
CA ILE A 120 5.73 18.67 10.04
C ILE A 120 7.26 18.57 10.05
N PHE A 121 7.97 19.51 9.41
CA PHE A 121 9.43 19.53 9.45
C PHE A 121 9.97 19.74 10.87
N ASP A 122 9.37 20.65 11.63
CA ASP A 122 9.81 20.92 13.01
C ASP A 122 9.64 19.65 13.86
N ASP A 123 8.51 18.97 13.74
CA ASP A 123 8.23 17.73 14.45
C ASP A 123 9.19 16.61 14.06
N VAL A 124 9.30 16.29 12.75
CA VAL A 124 10.13 15.16 12.30
C VAL A 124 11.61 15.39 12.56
N MET A 125 12.08 16.64 12.51
CA MET A 125 13.47 16.96 12.81
C MET A 125 13.80 16.86 14.30
N ALA A 126 12.81 16.94 15.19
CA ALA A 126 12.96 16.72 16.61
C ALA A 126 12.97 15.21 16.98
N LEU A 127 12.45 14.33 16.13
CA LEU A 127 12.39 12.88 16.40
C LEU A 127 13.78 12.25 16.50
N PRO A 128 14.01 11.30 17.40
CA PRO A 128 15.15 10.40 17.32
C PRO A 128 15.08 9.53 16.07
N GLU A 129 16.23 9.03 15.61
CA GLU A 129 16.26 7.98 14.58
C GLU A 129 15.48 6.74 15.07
N GLY A 130 14.77 6.08 14.17
CA GLY A 130 13.93 4.91 14.48
C GLY A 130 12.50 5.25 14.88
N GLN A 131 12.13 6.53 14.99
CA GLN A 131 10.78 6.96 15.40
C GLN A 131 9.91 7.47 14.23
N LEU A 132 10.44 7.48 13.03
CA LEU A 132 9.71 8.00 11.86
C LEU A 132 8.43 7.19 11.58
N ALA A 133 8.48 5.87 11.75
CA ALA A 133 7.33 5.00 11.53
C ALA A 133 6.19 5.27 12.53
N ALA A 134 6.52 5.44 13.82
CA ALA A 134 5.52 5.78 14.83
C ALA A 134 4.86 7.13 14.53
N TYR A 135 5.65 8.15 14.23
CA TYR A 135 5.13 9.45 13.84
C TYR A 135 4.23 9.37 12.59
N SER A 136 4.65 8.61 11.57
CA SER A 136 3.89 8.46 10.33
C SER A 136 2.52 7.84 10.58
N SER A 137 2.42 6.83 11.46
CA SER A 137 1.15 6.16 11.74
C SER A 137 0.10 7.07 12.38
N GLU A 138 0.54 8.09 13.11
CA GLU A 138 -0.35 9.07 13.76
C GLU A 138 -0.78 10.20 12.81
N HIS A 139 0.06 10.56 11.83
CA HIS A 139 -0.10 11.79 11.05
C HIS A 139 -0.53 11.57 9.60
N THR A 140 -0.39 10.34 9.04
CA THR A 140 -0.68 10.08 7.62
C THR A 140 -1.94 9.27 7.36
N SER A 141 -2.63 8.79 8.38
CA SER A 141 -3.82 7.94 8.24
C SER A 141 -4.93 8.54 7.37
N ARG A 142 -5.05 9.88 7.33
CA ARG A 142 -6.05 10.58 6.50
C ARG A 142 -5.68 10.63 5.02
N ALA A 143 -4.39 10.61 4.68
CA ALA A 143 -3.92 10.66 3.30
C ALA A 143 -3.95 9.29 2.61
N LEU A 144 -4.13 8.22 3.37
CA LEU A 144 -4.16 6.86 2.86
C LEU A 144 -5.59 6.41 2.58
N PRO A 145 -5.81 5.63 1.50
CA PRO A 145 -7.08 4.95 1.30
C PRO A 145 -7.34 4.00 2.47
N ALA A 146 -8.62 3.77 2.78
CA ALA A 146 -8.99 2.76 3.77
C ALA A 146 -8.40 1.40 3.36
N MET A 147 -7.51 0.86 4.17
CA MET A 147 -6.85 -0.42 3.94
C MET A 147 -7.14 -1.36 5.11
N ASP A 148 -7.69 -2.53 4.81
CA ASP A 148 -7.93 -3.55 5.82
C ASP A 148 -6.61 -4.22 6.20
N VAL A 149 -6.23 -4.14 7.47
CA VAL A 149 -5.07 -4.87 8.00
C VAL A 149 -5.46 -6.31 8.27
N CYS A 150 -4.66 -7.25 7.77
CA CYS A 150 -4.86 -8.67 8.04
C CYS A 150 -4.87 -8.94 9.54
N ARG A 151 -5.97 -9.48 10.05
CA ARG A 151 -6.01 -9.98 11.42
C ARG A 151 -5.11 -11.21 11.50
N ALA A 152 -4.12 -11.19 12.42
CA ALA A 152 -3.33 -12.38 12.70
C ALA A 152 -4.28 -13.49 13.13
N THR A 153 -4.43 -14.52 12.29
CA THR A 153 -5.16 -15.74 12.65
C THR A 153 -4.34 -16.37 13.78
N LYS A 154 -4.88 -16.40 15.00
CA LYS A 154 -4.27 -17.18 16.08
C LYS A 154 -4.25 -18.63 15.62
N VAL A 155 -3.08 -19.11 15.19
CA VAL A 155 -2.87 -20.55 14.95
C VAL A 155 -3.04 -21.22 16.32
N ALA A 156 -4.15 -21.94 16.48
CA ALA A 156 -4.35 -22.75 17.66
C ALA A 156 -3.23 -23.80 17.64
N VAL A 157 -2.30 -23.70 18.58
CA VAL A 157 -1.29 -24.72 18.81
C VAL A 157 -2.06 -25.95 19.32
N ILE A 158 -2.30 -26.92 18.43
CA ILE A 158 -2.81 -28.23 18.80
C ILE A 158 -1.69 -28.90 19.59
N LYS A 159 -1.87 -28.98 20.89
CA LYS A 159 -0.96 -29.72 21.78
C LYS A 159 -1.10 -31.21 21.42
N PRO A 160 -0.04 -31.92 21.02
CA PRO A 160 -0.13 -33.37 20.83
C PRO A 160 -0.34 -34.04 22.20
N HIS A 161 -1.32 -34.94 22.23
CA HIS A 161 -1.58 -35.86 23.34
C HIS A 161 -0.53 -36.98 23.35
#